data_015e62c7fb78453c3f9f29729b7ebd87
#
_entry.id   015e62c7fb78453c3f9f29729b7ebd87
#
_cell.length_a   1.000
_cell.length_b   1.000
_cell.length_c   1.000
_cell.angle_alpha   90.00
_cell.angle_beta   90.00
_cell.angle_gamma   90.00
#
_symmetry.space_group_name_H-M   'P 1'
#
loop_
_entity.id
_entity.type
_entity.pdbx_description
1 polymer ?
#
loop_
_entity_poly.entity_id
_entity_poly.type
_entity_poly.pdbx_seq_one_letter_code
_entity_poly.pdbx_strand_id
1 'polypeptide(L)'
;MTELSGFQQEIARLFFSLQSSQGFVLAGGGALLASGLSIRPTQDLDFFGSPGQVSVSLALDQFLDAIQQQNWDYELLSHANDFARVRIVGSAELIVDLAIDVAPRFPIAQTPIGPVFSPLELAGRKLLALFDRAEARDFVDVYVLSKKFGNQKVFDAATQIEVSLNKQVLARMMNTLERFSDDELPIDHSEVGTLRKYFANWAKDLDGA
;
A
#
# COMPACT_ATOMS: atom_id res chain seq x y z
N MET A 1 -14.85 -11.24 2.03
CA MET A 1 -13.64 -10.40 2.25
C MET A 1 -12.57 -10.88 1.28
N THR A 2 -11.91 -9.98 0.62
CA THR A 2 -10.81 -10.32 -0.29
C THR A 2 -9.55 -10.59 0.54
N GLU A 3 -8.84 -11.68 0.27
CA GLU A 3 -7.64 -12.10 1.00
C GLU A 3 -6.45 -12.18 0.02
N LEU A 4 -5.24 -12.21 0.54
CA LEU A 4 -4.06 -12.52 -0.25
C LEU A 4 -4.19 -13.92 -0.84
N SER A 5 -3.81 -14.08 -2.11
CA SER A 5 -3.74 -15.40 -2.74
C SER A 5 -2.73 -16.31 -2.02
N GLY A 6 -2.84 -17.62 -2.22
CA GLY A 6 -1.87 -18.58 -1.65
C GLY A 6 -0.44 -18.22 -2.03
N PHE A 7 -0.21 -17.89 -3.30
CA PHE A 7 1.12 -17.51 -3.80
C PHE A 7 1.64 -16.20 -3.18
N GLN A 8 0.80 -15.19 -3.02
CA GLN A 8 1.19 -13.96 -2.31
C GLN A 8 1.58 -14.24 -0.86
N GLN A 9 0.85 -15.12 -0.17
CA GLN A 9 1.18 -15.51 1.20
C GLN A 9 2.49 -16.31 1.27
N GLU A 10 2.75 -17.21 0.32
CA GLU A 10 4.01 -17.97 0.22
C GLU A 10 5.19 -17.02 0.04
N ILE A 11 5.11 -16.09 -0.91
CA ILE A 11 6.15 -15.09 -1.17
C ILE A 11 6.40 -14.22 0.06
N ALA A 12 5.34 -13.73 0.72
CA ALA A 12 5.50 -12.90 1.92
C ALA A 12 6.18 -13.66 3.07
N ARG A 13 5.78 -14.92 3.33
CA ARG A 13 6.42 -15.75 4.35
C ARG A 13 7.87 -16.08 3.99
N LEU A 14 8.16 -16.37 2.72
CA LEU A 14 9.53 -16.61 2.24
C LEU A 14 10.40 -15.38 2.51
N PHE A 15 9.95 -14.19 2.10
CA PHE A 15 10.69 -12.95 2.34
C PHE A 15 10.95 -12.71 3.83
N PHE A 16 9.91 -12.81 4.67
CA PHE A 16 10.06 -12.58 6.12
C PHE A 16 10.81 -13.70 6.86
N SER A 17 11.10 -14.84 6.24
CA SER A 17 11.98 -15.87 6.81
C SER A 17 13.46 -15.53 6.68
N LEU A 18 13.82 -14.56 5.82
CA LEU A 18 15.21 -14.18 5.55
C LEU A 18 15.75 -13.27 6.64
N GLN A 19 17.03 -13.41 6.97
CA GLN A 19 17.69 -12.52 7.94
C GLN A 19 17.72 -11.07 7.45
N SER A 20 17.92 -10.87 6.16
CA SER A 20 17.97 -9.55 5.52
C SER A 20 16.61 -8.83 5.47
N SER A 21 15.51 -9.53 5.74
CA SER A 21 14.18 -8.91 5.81
C SER A 21 13.91 -8.17 7.12
N GLN A 22 14.80 -8.30 8.12
CA GLN A 22 14.64 -7.60 9.39
C GLN A 22 14.60 -6.08 9.18
N GLY A 23 13.57 -5.44 9.72
CA GLY A 23 13.31 -4.01 9.54
C GLY A 23 12.39 -3.68 8.35
N PHE A 24 12.08 -4.66 7.48
CA PHE A 24 11.03 -4.50 6.49
C PHE A 24 9.66 -4.83 7.07
N VAL A 25 8.63 -4.22 6.50
CA VAL A 25 7.21 -4.46 6.79
C VAL A 25 6.44 -4.56 5.48
N LEU A 26 5.41 -5.37 5.45
CA LEU A 26 4.47 -5.38 4.34
C LEU A 26 3.66 -4.08 4.35
N ALA A 27 3.54 -3.47 3.18
CA ALA A 27 2.89 -2.19 2.94
C ALA A 27 1.80 -2.31 1.88
N GLY A 28 1.34 -1.20 1.35
CA GLY A 28 0.50 -1.13 0.15
C GLY A 28 -0.81 -1.89 0.25
N GLY A 29 -1.25 -2.40 -0.90
CA GLY A 29 -2.47 -3.21 -1.04
C GLY A 29 -2.37 -4.55 -0.31
N GLY A 30 -1.19 -5.16 -0.31
CA GLY A 30 -0.92 -6.42 0.38
C GLY A 30 -1.15 -6.32 1.88
N ALA A 31 -0.68 -5.25 2.52
CA ALA A 31 -0.89 -5.01 3.94
C ALA A 31 -2.37 -4.74 4.28
N LEU A 32 -3.10 -4.03 3.42
CA LEU A 32 -4.55 -3.84 3.59
C LEU A 32 -5.30 -5.17 3.57
N LEU A 33 -4.96 -6.07 2.63
CA LEU A 33 -5.56 -7.41 2.56
C LEU A 33 -5.20 -8.25 3.77
N ALA A 34 -3.91 -8.30 4.16
CA ALA A 34 -3.45 -9.05 5.32
C ALA A 34 -4.09 -8.57 6.63
N SER A 35 -4.52 -7.31 6.68
CA SER A 35 -5.20 -6.69 7.83
C SER A 35 -6.73 -6.73 7.74
N GLY A 36 -7.32 -7.33 6.71
CA GLY A 36 -8.77 -7.34 6.48
C GLY A 36 -9.37 -5.96 6.26
N LEU A 37 -8.60 -5.05 5.64
CA LEU A 37 -8.97 -3.65 5.42
C LEU A 37 -9.26 -3.31 3.95
N SER A 38 -9.06 -4.25 3.02
CA SER A 38 -9.33 -4.04 1.60
C SER A 38 -10.58 -4.76 1.15
N ILE A 39 -11.26 -4.17 0.16
CA ILE A 39 -12.38 -4.77 -0.57
C ILE A 39 -12.00 -5.17 -2.00
N ARG A 40 -10.78 -4.85 -2.42
CA ARG A 40 -10.25 -5.14 -3.76
C ARG A 40 -9.00 -6.03 -3.69
N PRO A 41 -8.74 -6.85 -4.72
CA PRO A 41 -7.47 -7.59 -4.81
C PRO A 41 -6.29 -6.64 -5.01
N THR A 42 -5.09 -7.14 -4.75
CA THR A 42 -3.82 -6.52 -5.16
C THR A 42 -3.07 -7.46 -6.09
N GLN A 43 -2.24 -6.88 -6.99
CA GLN A 43 -1.42 -7.62 -7.95
C GLN A 43 0.07 -7.58 -7.58
N ASP A 44 0.40 -6.90 -6.48
CA ASP A 44 1.74 -6.62 -6.02
C ASP A 44 1.88 -6.86 -4.51
N LEU A 45 3.11 -7.02 -4.06
CA LEU A 45 3.49 -6.95 -2.65
C LEU A 45 4.58 -5.89 -2.49
N ASP A 46 4.36 -4.97 -1.57
CA ASP A 46 5.28 -3.89 -1.24
C ASP A 46 5.94 -4.19 0.12
N PHE A 47 7.26 -4.32 0.17
CA PHE A 47 8.02 -4.44 1.41
C PHE A 47 8.82 -3.16 1.62
N PHE A 48 8.49 -2.41 2.67
CA PHE A 48 9.10 -1.13 2.97
C PHE A 48 9.95 -1.22 4.24
N GLY A 49 11.16 -0.64 4.16
CA GLY A 49 12.04 -0.49 5.30
C GLY A 49 12.45 0.96 5.52
N SER A 50 12.91 1.28 6.72
CA SER A 50 13.30 2.64 7.09
C SER A 50 14.75 2.95 6.69
N PRO A 51 15.07 4.21 6.33
CA PRO A 51 16.43 4.62 6.02
C PRO A 51 17.41 4.26 7.14
N GLY A 52 18.56 3.70 6.77
CA GLY A 52 19.62 3.30 7.72
C GLY A 52 19.34 2.06 8.57
N GLN A 53 18.14 1.45 8.44
CA GLN A 53 17.78 0.23 9.16
C GLN A 53 17.81 -1.01 8.27
N VAL A 54 17.67 -0.84 6.97
CA VAL A 54 17.61 -1.93 5.99
C VAL A 54 18.57 -1.67 4.82
N SER A 55 18.91 -2.73 4.11
CA SER A 55 19.62 -2.69 2.82
C SER A 55 18.76 -3.38 1.77
N VAL A 56 18.26 -2.61 0.80
CA VAL A 56 17.48 -3.17 -0.32
C VAL A 56 18.31 -4.16 -1.12
N SER A 57 19.57 -3.83 -1.41
CA SER A 57 20.44 -4.73 -2.18
C SER A 57 20.69 -6.05 -1.47
N LEU A 58 21.00 -6.03 -0.16
CA LEU A 58 21.19 -7.27 0.61
C LEU A 58 19.91 -8.11 0.71
N ALA A 59 18.78 -7.44 0.93
CA ALA A 59 17.48 -8.13 0.99
C ALA A 59 17.13 -8.73 -0.37
N LEU A 60 17.37 -8.00 -1.46
CA LEU A 60 17.15 -8.48 -2.82
C LEU A 60 17.99 -9.72 -3.12
N ASP A 61 19.31 -9.68 -2.87
CA ASP A 61 20.21 -10.79 -3.17
C ASP A 61 19.76 -12.07 -2.47
N GLN A 62 19.50 -12.02 -1.15
CA GLN A 62 19.02 -13.17 -0.40
C GLN A 62 17.62 -13.63 -0.85
N PHE A 63 16.77 -12.69 -1.24
CA PHE A 63 15.42 -13.02 -1.73
C PHE A 63 15.46 -13.74 -3.08
N LEU A 64 16.30 -13.29 -4.02
CA LEU A 64 16.49 -13.94 -5.31
C LEU A 64 17.05 -15.36 -5.16
N ASP A 65 18.03 -15.55 -4.27
CA ASP A 65 18.54 -16.88 -3.93
C ASP A 65 17.44 -17.79 -3.38
N ALA A 66 16.60 -17.26 -2.48
CA ALA A 66 15.51 -18.02 -1.90
C ALA A 66 14.43 -18.40 -2.94
N ILE A 67 14.12 -17.50 -3.89
CA ILE A 67 13.19 -17.74 -5.00
C ILE A 67 13.71 -18.89 -5.88
N GLN A 68 15.01 -18.90 -6.23
CA GLN A 68 15.62 -19.96 -7.02
C GLN A 68 15.58 -21.32 -6.29
N GLN A 69 15.75 -21.34 -4.96
CA GLN A 69 15.64 -22.56 -4.15
C GLN A 69 14.21 -23.15 -4.15
N GLN A 70 13.18 -22.33 -4.41
CA GLN A 70 11.81 -22.80 -4.61
C GLN A 70 11.54 -23.30 -6.05
N ASN A 71 12.53 -23.26 -6.94
CA ASN A 71 12.39 -23.49 -8.38
C ASN A 71 11.39 -22.53 -9.05
N TRP A 72 11.33 -21.28 -8.59
CA TRP A 72 10.57 -20.21 -9.23
C TRP A 72 11.50 -19.37 -10.11
N ASP A 73 10.96 -18.88 -11.23
CA ASP A 73 11.66 -17.95 -12.09
C ASP A 73 11.46 -16.51 -11.63
N TYR A 74 12.41 -15.64 -11.96
CA TYR A 74 12.25 -14.21 -11.71
C TYR A 74 12.87 -13.36 -12.83
N GLU A 75 12.39 -12.13 -12.92
CA GLU A 75 12.96 -11.06 -13.74
C GLU A 75 13.13 -9.81 -12.88
N LEU A 76 14.35 -9.29 -12.84
CA LEU A 76 14.65 -8.02 -12.17
C LEU A 76 14.25 -6.86 -13.09
N LEU A 77 13.13 -6.19 -12.77
CA LEU A 77 12.57 -5.12 -13.58
C LEU A 77 13.22 -3.76 -13.29
N SER A 78 13.65 -3.54 -12.05
CA SER A 78 14.33 -2.32 -11.62
C SER A 78 15.18 -2.59 -10.39
N HIS A 79 16.35 -1.92 -10.30
CA HIS A 79 17.23 -1.99 -9.13
C HIS A 79 17.97 -0.66 -8.94
N ALA A 80 17.85 -0.11 -7.74
CA ALA A 80 18.60 1.04 -7.23
C ALA A 80 18.97 0.79 -5.76
N ASN A 81 19.72 1.70 -5.16
CA ASN A 81 20.16 1.54 -3.76
C ASN A 81 19.00 1.49 -2.75
N ASP A 82 17.91 2.16 -3.07
CA ASP A 82 16.74 2.36 -2.22
C ASP A 82 15.45 1.72 -2.76
N PHE A 83 15.53 1.06 -3.93
CA PHE A 83 14.38 0.45 -4.58
C PHE A 83 14.76 -0.75 -5.43
N ALA A 84 13.98 -1.83 -5.38
CA ALA A 84 14.04 -2.93 -6.33
C ALA A 84 12.63 -3.41 -6.67
N ARG A 85 12.42 -3.77 -7.95
CA ARG A 85 11.18 -4.38 -8.45
C ARG A 85 11.50 -5.68 -9.14
N VAL A 86 10.87 -6.74 -8.69
CA VAL A 86 11.05 -8.11 -9.21
C VAL A 86 9.72 -8.66 -9.65
N ARG A 87 9.68 -9.24 -10.85
CA ARG A 87 8.59 -10.10 -11.28
C ARG A 87 8.96 -11.54 -10.95
N ILE A 88 8.11 -12.24 -10.22
CA ILE A 88 8.31 -13.63 -9.81
C ILE A 88 7.27 -14.48 -10.53
N VAL A 89 7.71 -15.62 -11.08
CA VAL A 89 6.85 -16.59 -11.77
C VAL A 89 6.98 -17.95 -11.09
N GLY A 90 5.90 -18.36 -10.43
CA GLY A 90 5.77 -19.64 -9.76
C GLY A 90 4.41 -20.26 -10.08
N SER A 91 3.58 -20.54 -9.08
CA SER A 91 2.19 -20.96 -9.29
C SER A 91 1.30 -19.86 -9.90
N ALA A 92 1.77 -18.63 -9.85
CA ALA A 92 1.20 -17.44 -10.49
C ALA A 92 2.33 -16.43 -10.80
N GLU A 93 1.99 -15.33 -11.46
CA GLU A 93 2.89 -14.19 -11.62
C GLU A 93 2.61 -13.15 -10.53
N LEU A 94 3.67 -12.57 -9.95
CA LEU A 94 3.58 -11.57 -8.89
C LEU A 94 4.68 -10.53 -9.04
N ILE A 95 4.32 -9.26 -8.88
CA ILE A 95 5.27 -8.17 -8.73
C ILE A 95 5.58 -7.96 -7.24
N VAL A 96 6.87 -7.83 -6.93
CA VAL A 96 7.34 -7.54 -5.57
C VAL A 96 8.23 -6.31 -5.62
N ASP A 97 7.91 -5.34 -4.76
CA ASP A 97 8.70 -4.13 -4.55
C ASP A 97 9.39 -4.16 -3.18
N LEU A 98 10.68 -3.92 -3.18
CA LEU A 98 11.47 -3.63 -1.98
C LEU A 98 11.84 -2.15 -2.03
N ALA A 99 11.52 -1.38 -0.99
CA ALA A 99 11.80 0.04 -0.99
C ALA A 99 12.23 0.57 0.38
N ILE A 100 13.08 1.60 0.37
CA ILE A 100 13.29 2.46 1.52
C ILE A 100 12.25 3.56 1.50
N ASP A 101 11.52 3.72 2.60
CA ASP A 101 10.51 4.75 2.77
C ASP A 101 10.62 5.37 4.17
N VAL A 102 9.92 6.46 4.40
CA VAL A 102 9.92 7.14 5.71
C VAL A 102 9.52 6.18 6.83
N ALA A 103 10.19 6.31 7.96
CA ALA A 103 9.93 5.46 9.12
C ALA A 103 8.45 5.56 9.55
N PRO A 104 7.83 4.44 9.97
CA PRO A 104 6.44 4.44 10.43
C PRO A 104 6.28 5.34 11.67
N ARG A 105 5.15 6.00 11.75
CA ARG A 105 4.76 6.84 12.90
C ARG A 105 3.93 6.08 13.93
N PHE A 106 3.31 4.99 13.50
CA PHE A 106 2.48 4.13 14.33
C PHE A 106 3.16 2.76 14.53
N PRO A 107 2.87 2.05 15.64
CA PRO A 107 3.45 0.73 15.91
C PRO A 107 3.19 -0.25 14.76
N ILE A 108 4.17 -1.09 14.47
CA ILE A 108 4.04 -2.18 13.50
C ILE A 108 3.09 -3.24 14.07
N ALA A 109 2.17 -3.71 13.23
CA ALA A 109 1.27 -4.83 13.56
C ALA A 109 1.90 -6.15 13.12
N GLN A 110 1.56 -7.24 13.82
CA GLN A 110 1.98 -8.60 13.47
C GLN A 110 0.82 -9.37 12.86
N THR A 111 1.09 -10.09 11.78
CA THR A 111 0.12 -10.97 11.12
C THR A 111 0.73 -12.36 10.92
N PRO A 112 -0.08 -13.37 10.55
CA PRO A 112 0.44 -14.73 10.28
C PRO A 112 1.43 -14.82 9.10
N ILE A 113 1.53 -13.77 8.28
CA ILE A 113 2.46 -13.71 7.15
C ILE A 113 3.69 -12.85 7.42
N GLY A 114 3.73 -12.12 8.54
CA GLY A 114 4.83 -11.25 8.93
C GLY A 114 4.38 -9.89 9.44
N PRO A 115 5.34 -8.99 9.69
CA PRO A 115 5.07 -7.62 10.14
C PRO A 115 4.42 -6.79 9.02
N VAL A 116 3.42 -5.98 9.39
CA VAL A 116 2.71 -5.08 8.47
C VAL A 116 2.59 -3.68 9.08
N PHE A 117 2.44 -2.66 8.26
CA PHE A 117 2.04 -1.37 8.78
C PHE A 117 0.70 -1.47 9.53
N SER A 118 0.59 -0.80 10.66
CA SER A 118 -0.67 -0.78 11.41
C SER A 118 -1.80 -0.12 10.61
N PRO A 119 -3.07 -0.39 10.96
CA PRO A 119 -4.22 0.15 10.23
C PRO A 119 -4.23 1.67 10.07
N LEU A 120 -3.78 2.43 11.08
CA LEU A 120 -3.72 3.89 10.98
C LEU A 120 -2.53 4.37 10.13
N GLU A 121 -1.38 3.69 10.20
CA GLU A 121 -0.25 3.96 9.29
C GLU A 121 -0.69 3.75 7.83
N LEU A 122 -1.35 2.63 7.53
CA LEU A 122 -1.87 2.34 6.20
C LEU A 122 -2.87 3.41 5.73
N ALA A 123 -3.77 3.84 6.62
CA ALA A 123 -4.75 4.86 6.28
C ALA A 123 -4.10 6.22 5.94
N GLY A 124 -3.11 6.64 6.73
CA GLY A 124 -2.34 7.86 6.45
C GLY A 124 -1.58 7.76 5.13
N ARG A 125 -0.86 6.65 4.89
CA ARG A 125 -0.11 6.42 3.64
C ARG A 125 -1.00 6.36 2.40
N LYS A 126 -2.22 5.80 2.52
CA LYS A 126 -3.18 5.79 1.41
C LYS A 126 -3.74 7.18 1.11
N LEU A 127 -3.94 8.02 2.13
CA LEU A 127 -4.31 9.42 1.91
C LEU A 127 -3.16 10.21 1.24
N LEU A 128 -1.90 9.94 1.62
CA LEU A 128 -0.73 10.54 0.95
C LEU A 128 -0.61 10.07 -0.50
N ALA A 129 -0.84 8.79 -0.79
CA ALA A 129 -0.85 8.28 -2.16
C ALA A 129 -1.93 8.98 -3.02
N LEU A 130 -3.13 9.23 -2.44
CA LEU A 130 -4.17 10.03 -3.10
C LEU A 130 -3.72 11.48 -3.29
N PHE A 131 -3.03 12.07 -2.32
CA PHE A 131 -2.49 13.41 -2.42
C PHE A 131 -1.43 13.56 -3.53
N ASP A 132 -0.56 12.54 -3.70
CA ASP A 132 0.58 12.60 -4.62
C ASP A 132 0.21 12.27 -6.07
N ARG A 133 -0.64 11.24 -6.28
CA ARG A 133 -0.92 10.70 -7.62
C ARG A 133 -2.39 10.52 -7.96
N ALA A 134 -3.26 10.33 -6.97
CA ALA A 134 -4.71 10.16 -7.11
C ALA A 134 -5.10 9.13 -8.18
N GLU A 135 -4.61 7.89 -8.07
CA GLU A 135 -5.04 6.77 -8.90
C GLU A 135 -6.41 6.23 -8.46
N ALA A 136 -7.16 5.61 -9.37
CA ALA A 136 -8.50 5.06 -9.10
C ALA A 136 -8.55 4.18 -7.83
N ARG A 137 -7.53 3.34 -7.65
CA ARG A 137 -7.40 2.47 -6.46
C ARG A 137 -7.20 3.24 -5.16
N ASP A 138 -6.52 4.39 -5.19
CA ASP A 138 -6.27 5.17 -3.99
C ASP A 138 -7.56 5.79 -3.44
N PHE A 139 -8.49 6.20 -4.31
CA PHE A 139 -9.83 6.65 -3.89
C PHE A 139 -10.60 5.55 -3.17
N VAL A 140 -10.61 4.34 -3.72
CA VAL A 140 -11.33 3.22 -3.09
C VAL A 140 -10.72 2.85 -1.75
N ASP A 141 -9.39 2.76 -1.66
CA ASP A 141 -8.68 2.45 -0.42
C ASP A 141 -8.95 3.51 0.65
N VAL A 142 -8.82 4.81 0.31
CA VAL A 142 -9.10 5.93 1.22
C VAL A 142 -10.56 5.95 1.65
N TYR A 143 -11.51 5.70 0.74
CA TYR A 143 -12.94 5.63 1.07
C TYR A 143 -13.23 4.57 2.13
N VAL A 144 -12.73 3.35 1.93
CA VAL A 144 -12.94 2.24 2.88
C VAL A 144 -12.32 2.56 4.25
N LEU A 145 -11.08 3.05 4.24
CA LEU A 145 -10.36 3.39 5.47
C LEU A 145 -11.00 4.56 6.21
N SER A 146 -11.45 5.59 5.49
CA SER A 146 -12.09 6.76 6.09
C SER A 146 -13.48 6.44 6.62
N LYS A 147 -14.23 5.54 6.00
CA LYS A 147 -15.48 5.01 6.57
C LYS A 147 -15.25 4.24 7.87
N LYS A 148 -14.12 3.55 7.99
CA LYS A 148 -13.78 2.77 9.19
C LYS A 148 -13.24 3.63 10.32
N PHE A 149 -12.37 4.60 10.02
CA PHE A 149 -11.64 5.38 11.04
C PHE A 149 -12.15 6.81 11.22
N GLY A 150 -12.90 7.33 10.24
CA GLY A 150 -13.32 8.73 10.14
C GLY A 150 -12.28 9.61 9.43
N ASN A 151 -12.76 10.59 8.64
CA ASN A 151 -11.92 11.48 7.82
C ASN A 151 -10.84 12.17 8.63
N GLN A 152 -11.20 12.70 9.81
CA GLN A 152 -10.26 13.44 10.66
C GLN A 152 -9.09 12.57 11.12
N LYS A 153 -9.36 11.33 11.58
CA LYS A 153 -8.27 10.42 12.01
C LYS A 153 -7.36 10.00 10.87
N VAL A 154 -7.91 9.79 9.66
CA VAL A 154 -7.11 9.47 8.47
C VAL A 154 -6.26 10.67 8.07
N PHE A 155 -6.81 11.87 8.11
CA PHE A 155 -6.08 13.12 7.85
C PHE A 155 -4.97 13.35 8.89
N ASP A 156 -5.27 13.18 10.17
CA ASP A 156 -4.29 13.35 11.25
C ASP A 156 -3.15 12.32 11.13
N ALA A 157 -3.46 11.08 10.75
CA ALA A 157 -2.45 10.06 10.50
C ALA A 157 -1.54 10.42 9.32
N ALA A 158 -2.11 10.91 8.22
CA ALA A 158 -1.33 11.38 7.07
C ALA A 158 -0.43 12.57 7.46
N THR A 159 -0.95 13.52 8.22
CA THR A 159 -0.18 14.70 8.67
C THR A 159 0.97 14.32 9.62
N GLN A 160 0.84 13.25 10.41
CA GLN A 160 1.94 12.76 11.23
C GLN A 160 3.07 12.13 10.39
N ILE A 161 2.74 11.55 9.24
CA ILE A 161 3.72 10.96 8.31
C ILE A 161 4.37 12.07 7.47
N GLU A 162 3.55 12.97 6.92
CA GLU A 162 3.97 14.08 6.05
C GLU A 162 3.38 15.42 6.55
N VAL A 163 4.21 16.18 7.23
CA VAL A 163 3.82 17.46 7.86
C VAL A 163 3.41 18.52 6.84
N SER A 164 3.91 18.43 5.61
CA SER A 164 3.63 19.38 4.54
C SER A 164 2.29 19.15 3.83
N LEU A 165 1.48 18.18 4.25
CA LEU A 165 0.18 17.86 3.66
C LEU A 165 -0.75 19.10 3.66
N ASN A 166 -1.01 19.62 2.47
CA ASN A 166 -1.81 20.83 2.28
C ASN A 166 -3.28 20.48 1.99
N LYS A 167 -4.21 21.00 2.80
CA LYS A 167 -5.65 20.73 2.70
C LYS A 167 -6.24 21.11 1.34
N GLN A 168 -5.89 22.28 0.82
CA GLN A 168 -6.42 22.79 -0.45
C GLN A 168 -5.89 21.99 -1.65
N VAL A 169 -4.63 21.51 -1.58
CA VAL A 169 -4.09 20.59 -2.60
C VAL A 169 -4.80 19.27 -2.51
N LEU A 170 -4.99 18.71 -1.32
CA LEU A 170 -5.72 17.46 -1.11
C LEU A 170 -7.15 17.53 -1.65
N ALA A 171 -7.88 18.62 -1.37
CA ALA A 171 -9.22 18.85 -1.91
C ALA A 171 -9.24 18.84 -3.44
N ARG A 172 -8.26 19.53 -4.08
CA ARG A 172 -8.10 19.48 -5.54
C ARG A 172 -7.82 18.08 -6.07
N MET A 173 -6.96 17.31 -5.38
CA MET A 173 -6.67 15.93 -5.76
C MET A 173 -7.92 15.04 -5.61
N MET A 174 -8.73 15.22 -4.57
CA MET A 174 -10.01 14.52 -4.41
C MET A 174 -10.99 14.80 -5.57
N ASN A 175 -11.04 16.03 -6.06
CA ASN A 175 -11.89 16.41 -7.20
C ASN A 175 -11.43 15.76 -8.51
N THR A 176 -10.20 15.26 -8.61
CA THR A 176 -9.73 14.52 -9.79
C THR A 176 -10.40 13.17 -9.98
N LEU A 177 -11.18 12.70 -9.02
CA LEU A 177 -12.00 11.48 -9.13
C LEU A 177 -12.93 11.50 -10.35
N GLU A 178 -13.36 12.68 -10.78
CA GLU A 178 -14.21 12.86 -11.96
C GLU A 178 -13.55 12.43 -13.28
N ARG A 179 -12.21 12.28 -13.31
CA ARG A 179 -11.47 11.82 -14.50
C ARG A 179 -11.68 10.34 -14.80
N PHE A 180 -12.05 9.55 -13.79
CA PHE A 180 -12.23 8.11 -13.93
C PHE A 180 -13.67 7.79 -14.32
N SER A 181 -13.83 6.90 -15.30
CA SER A 181 -15.11 6.24 -15.57
C SER A 181 -15.48 5.31 -14.42
N ASP A 182 -16.72 4.88 -14.37
CA ASP A 182 -17.18 3.98 -13.30
C ASP A 182 -16.51 2.60 -13.37
N ASP A 183 -16.15 2.14 -14.58
CA ASP A 183 -15.44 0.87 -14.81
C ASP A 183 -13.98 0.87 -14.35
N GLU A 184 -13.35 2.04 -14.25
CA GLU A 184 -11.97 2.17 -13.79
C GLU A 184 -11.84 2.13 -12.26
N LEU A 185 -12.94 2.32 -11.54
CA LEU A 185 -12.96 2.33 -10.08
C LEU A 185 -13.13 0.89 -9.56
N PRO A 186 -12.15 0.34 -8.82
CA PRO A 186 -12.20 -1.04 -8.32
C PRO A 186 -13.13 -1.20 -7.10
N ILE A 187 -14.41 -0.86 -7.29
CA ILE A 187 -15.50 -0.94 -6.32
C ILE A 187 -16.78 -1.40 -7.04
N ASP A 188 -17.76 -1.90 -6.31
CA ASP A 188 -19.05 -2.27 -6.89
C ASP A 188 -19.72 -1.05 -7.55
N HIS A 189 -20.22 -1.22 -8.78
CA HIS A 189 -20.87 -0.14 -9.54
C HIS A 189 -22.00 0.55 -8.77
N SER A 190 -22.73 -0.18 -7.94
CA SER A 190 -23.79 0.39 -7.09
C SER A 190 -23.28 1.36 -6.03
N GLU A 191 -22.00 1.28 -5.68
CA GLU A 191 -21.34 2.16 -4.68
C GLU A 191 -20.65 3.38 -5.30
N VAL A 192 -20.39 3.40 -6.61
CA VAL A 192 -19.64 4.47 -7.28
C VAL A 192 -20.27 5.85 -7.03
N GLY A 193 -21.58 5.97 -7.17
CA GLY A 193 -22.29 7.23 -6.89
C GLY A 193 -22.13 7.72 -5.44
N THR A 194 -22.05 6.79 -4.50
CA THR A 194 -21.81 7.09 -3.09
C THR A 194 -20.37 7.54 -2.85
N LEU A 195 -19.41 6.85 -3.47
CA LEU A 195 -17.99 7.20 -3.45
C LEU A 195 -17.76 8.62 -3.98
N ARG A 196 -18.33 8.98 -5.14
CA ARG A 196 -18.21 10.32 -5.75
C ARG A 196 -18.77 11.40 -4.83
N LYS A 197 -19.96 11.21 -4.28
CA LYS A 197 -20.58 12.14 -3.32
C LYS A 197 -19.74 12.29 -2.05
N TYR A 198 -19.15 11.19 -1.58
CA TYR A 198 -18.30 11.20 -0.41
C TYR A 198 -17.08 12.12 -0.58
N PHE A 199 -16.34 11.97 -1.67
CA PHE A 199 -15.16 12.80 -1.93
C PHE A 199 -15.51 14.26 -2.25
N ALA A 200 -16.61 14.50 -2.97
CA ALA A 200 -17.08 15.86 -3.22
C ALA A 200 -17.42 16.61 -1.92
N ASN A 201 -18.02 15.92 -0.95
CA ASN A 201 -18.31 16.50 0.37
C ASN A 201 -17.02 16.72 1.18
N TRP A 202 -16.12 15.73 1.21
CA TRP A 202 -14.87 15.86 1.94
C TRP A 202 -13.96 16.97 1.37
N ALA A 203 -13.86 17.08 0.05
CA ALA A 203 -13.14 18.19 -0.60
C ALA A 203 -13.71 19.55 -0.20
N LYS A 204 -15.03 19.69 -0.16
CA LYS A 204 -15.72 20.90 0.32
C LYS A 204 -15.36 21.26 1.77
N ASP A 205 -15.36 20.26 2.65
CA ASP A 205 -15.02 20.46 4.07
C ASP A 205 -13.56 20.91 4.24
N LEU A 206 -12.65 20.44 3.38
CA LEU A 206 -11.24 20.83 3.40
C LEU A 206 -11.01 22.26 2.84
N ASP A 207 -11.78 22.68 1.85
CA ASP A 207 -11.68 24.03 1.24
C ASP A 207 -12.31 25.11 2.13
N GLY A 208 -13.27 24.74 2.97
CA GLY A 208 -14.01 25.67 3.85
C GLY A 208 -13.42 25.80 5.27
N ALA A 209 -12.32 25.11 5.57
CA ALA A 209 -11.71 25.04 6.90
C ALA A 209 -10.51 25.98 7.09
#